data_dbee32c78371f7bd1afebaf4a9b3c291
#
_entry.id   dbee32c78371f7bd1afebaf4a9b3c291
#
_cell.length_a   1.000
_cell.length_b   1.000
_cell.length_c   1.000
_cell.angle_alpha   90.00
_cell.angle_beta   90.00
_cell.angle_gamma   90.00
#
_symmetry.space_group_name_H-M   'P 1'
#
loop_
_entity.id
_entity.type
_entity.pdbx_description
1 polymer ?
#
loop_
_entity_poly.entity_id
_entity_poly.type
_entity_poly.pdbx_seq_one_letter_code
_entity_poly.pdbx_strand_id
1 'polypeptide(L)'
;MKLTKSRLEPMIDASIGNKPAPMLEEFRGFVKQTSGYGFAVTLAEPYYVKTAAEILHPLGKKVCTVLSYPLAGMTHETKMLQARTAIADGADELDISMDLSLFLSGRYEEAKEDMKGFVHLTQEHNVLMKMIYFASRLSADDQKRAAQMAVELGIPFLKTNPGFGAVTTPGQIRFIKQHYAGMIQVMASGGVRIAEDAMAMVEA
;
A
#
# COMPACT_ATOMS: atom_id res chain seq x y z
N MET A 1 13.79 -15.75 -16.50
CA MET A 1 12.86 -16.90 -16.23
C MET A 1 11.45 -16.40 -16.49
N LYS A 2 10.67 -17.06 -17.36
CA LYS A 2 9.34 -16.58 -17.76
C LYS A 2 8.39 -16.52 -16.55
N LEU A 3 7.76 -15.37 -16.30
CA LEU A 3 6.80 -15.20 -15.24
C LEU A 3 5.50 -15.96 -15.61
N THR A 4 5.03 -16.82 -14.71
CA THR A 4 3.78 -17.58 -14.89
C THR A 4 2.68 -17.00 -14.00
N LYS A 5 1.42 -17.31 -14.30
CA LYS A 5 0.27 -16.89 -13.48
C LYS A 5 0.44 -17.25 -12.00
N SER A 6 0.84 -18.47 -11.71
CA SER A 6 1.05 -18.98 -10.34
C SER A 6 2.19 -18.27 -9.60
N ARG A 7 3.12 -17.64 -10.32
CA ARG A 7 4.21 -16.83 -9.73
C ARG A 7 3.83 -15.37 -9.58
N LEU A 8 2.93 -14.89 -10.43
CA LEU A 8 2.46 -13.49 -10.39
C LEU A 8 1.39 -13.30 -9.31
N GLU A 9 0.45 -14.22 -9.17
CA GLU A 9 -0.65 -14.09 -8.20
C GLU A 9 -0.21 -13.73 -6.76
N PRO A 10 0.80 -14.40 -6.16
CA PRO A 10 1.24 -14.04 -4.80
C PRO A 10 1.92 -12.68 -4.68
N MET A 11 2.12 -11.98 -5.79
CA MET A 11 2.72 -10.63 -5.83
C MET A 11 1.66 -9.54 -6.05
N ILE A 12 0.37 -9.91 -6.15
CA ILE A 12 -0.73 -9.00 -6.44
C ILE A 12 -1.52 -8.68 -5.18
N ASP A 13 -1.65 -7.39 -4.90
CA ASP A 13 -2.67 -6.86 -4.01
C ASP A 13 -3.90 -6.54 -4.85
N ALA A 14 -4.94 -7.35 -4.72
CA ALA A 14 -6.15 -7.18 -5.51
C ALA A 14 -7.01 -6.04 -4.95
N SER A 15 -7.36 -5.07 -5.79
CA SER A 15 -8.25 -3.97 -5.40
C SER A 15 -9.39 -3.80 -6.40
N ILE A 16 -10.55 -3.36 -5.94
CA ILE A 16 -11.66 -2.96 -6.81
C ILE A 16 -11.32 -1.70 -7.63
N GLY A 17 -10.29 -1.04 -7.27
CA GLY A 17 -9.36 -0.08 -7.89
C GLY A 17 -9.93 1.14 -8.58
N ASN A 18 -10.83 0.96 -9.52
CA ASN A 18 -11.31 2.05 -10.37
C ASN A 18 -12.76 2.45 -10.08
N LYS A 19 -13.35 1.87 -9.05
CA LYS A 19 -14.71 2.14 -8.65
C LYS A 19 -14.69 2.76 -7.26
N PRO A 20 -14.61 4.09 -7.16
CA PRO A 20 -14.71 4.76 -5.87
C PRO A 20 -16.08 4.49 -5.27
N ALA A 21 -16.13 4.29 -3.95
CA ALA A 21 -17.35 4.02 -3.19
C ALA A 21 -18.20 2.88 -3.77
N PRO A 22 -17.68 1.64 -3.86
CA PRO A 22 -18.47 0.51 -4.31
C PRO A 22 -19.63 0.26 -3.34
N MET A 23 -20.78 -0.15 -3.87
CA MET A 23 -21.86 -0.61 -3.02
C MET A 23 -21.45 -1.90 -2.30
N LEU A 24 -22.01 -2.15 -1.11
CA LEU A 24 -21.65 -3.30 -0.28
C LEU A 24 -21.71 -4.64 -1.03
N GLU A 25 -22.77 -4.87 -1.81
CA GLU A 25 -22.91 -6.13 -2.55
C GLU A 25 -21.91 -6.26 -3.70
N GLU A 26 -21.55 -5.18 -4.35
CA GLU A 26 -20.47 -5.16 -5.35
C GLU A 26 -19.13 -5.51 -4.71
N PHE A 27 -18.85 -4.89 -3.56
CA PHE A 27 -17.64 -5.18 -2.80
C PHE A 27 -17.60 -6.64 -2.33
N ARG A 28 -18.69 -7.16 -1.78
CA ARG A 28 -18.81 -8.58 -1.42
C ARG A 28 -18.58 -9.52 -2.61
N GLY A 29 -19.13 -9.18 -3.76
CA GLY A 29 -18.91 -9.90 -5.02
C GLY A 29 -17.44 -9.93 -5.41
N PHE A 30 -16.77 -8.77 -5.34
CA PHE A 30 -15.34 -8.63 -5.60
C PHE A 30 -14.51 -9.48 -4.62
N VAL A 31 -14.78 -9.41 -3.31
CA VAL A 31 -14.05 -10.19 -2.29
C VAL A 31 -14.20 -11.70 -2.53
N LYS A 32 -15.43 -12.15 -2.84
CA LYS A 32 -15.69 -13.55 -3.19
C LYS A 32 -14.93 -13.97 -4.46
N GLN A 33 -14.88 -13.12 -5.46
CA GLN A 33 -14.13 -13.40 -6.69
C GLN A 33 -12.63 -13.50 -6.40
N THR A 34 -12.05 -12.55 -5.66
CA THR A 34 -10.61 -12.53 -5.33
C THR A 34 -10.22 -13.70 -4.45
N SER A 35 -11.12 -14.22 -3.62
CA SER A 35 -10.86 -15.39 -2.79
C SER A 35 -10.60 -16.68 -3.59
N GLY A 36 -10.96 -16.73 -4.87
CA GLY A 36 -10.63 -17.84 -5.77
C GLY A 36 -9.21 -17.81 -6.35
N TYR A 37 -8.43 -16.76 -6.10
CA TYR A 37 -7.06 -16.59 -6.62
C TYR A 37 -6.02 -16.69 -5.52
N GLY A 38 -4.76 -16.88 -5.89
CA GLY A 38 -3.61 -16.90 -4.98
C GLY A 38 -3.03 -15.51 -4.68
N PHE A 39 -3.84 -14.45 -4.68
CA PHE A 39 -3.38 -13.09 -4.43
C PHE A 39 -2.79 -12.91 -3.03
N ALA A 40 -1.80 -12.01 -2.91
CA ALA A 40 -1.15 -11.69 -1.64
C ALA A 40 -2.15 -11.18 -0.61
N VAL A 41 -2.95 -10.19 -0.99
CA VAL A 41 -4.05 -9.64 -0.18
C VAL A 41 -5.21 -9.19 -1.07
N THR A 42 -6.39 -9.01 -0.46
CA THR A 42 -7.49 -8.23 -1.03
C THR A 42 -7.59 -6.90 -0.29
N LEU A 43 -7.54 -5.81 -1.05
CA LEU A 43 -7.63 -4.46 -0.51
C LEU A 43 -9.09 -4.06 -0.34
N ALA A 44 -9.42 -3.64 0.87
CA ALA A 44 -10.73 -3.09 1.25
C ALA A 44 -10.60 -1.60 1.59
N GLU A 45 -11.64 -0.81 1.29
CA GLU A 45 -11.77 0.50 1.92
C GLU A 45 -11.92 0.35 3.43
N PRO A 46 -11.49 1.32 4.26
CA PRO A 46 -11.53 1.19 5.72
C PRO A 46 -12.88 0.76 6.27
N TYR A 47 -13.97 1.26 5.70
CA TYR A 47 -15.33 0.90 6.09
C TYR A 47 -15.67 -0.59 5.87
N TYR A 48 -15.02 -1.24 4.91
CA TYR A 48 -15.31 -2.62 4.52
C TYR A 48 -14.30 -3.67 5.05
N VAL A 49 -13.32 -3.26 5.86
CA VAL A 49 -12.29 -4.18 6.37
C VAL A 49 -12.92 -5.36 7.10
N LYS A 50 -13.83 -5.09 8.03
CA LYS A 50 -14.54 -6.14 8.78
C LYS A 50 -15.29 -7.11 7.87
N THR A 51 -16.01 -6.60 6.87
CA THR A 51 -16.72 -7.44 5.89
C THR A 51 -15.76 -8.31 5.08
N ALA A 52 -14.60 -7.77 4.68
CA ALA A 52 -13.59 -8.54 3.96
C ALA A 52 -12.96 -9.61 4.86
N ALA A 53 -12.64 -9.28 6.10
CA ALA A 53 -12.06 -10.20 7.07
C ALA A 53 -13.00 -11.38 7.37
N GLU A 54 -14.29 -11.11 7.58
CA GLU A 54 -15.32 -12.15 7.78
C GLU A 54 -15.39 -13.17 6.62
N ILE A 55 -15.09 -12.75 5.39
CA ILE A 55 -15.13 -13.62 4.20
C ILE A 55 -13.77 -14.31 3.98
N LEU A 56 -12.65 -13.59 4.18
CA LEU A 56 -11.33 -14.02 3.74
C LEU A 56 -10.56 -14.81 4.81
N HIS A 57 -10.66 -14.44 6.08
CA HIS A 57 -9.91 -15.10 7.17
C HIS A 57 -10.26 -16.59 7.31
N PRO A 58 -11.54 -17.04 7.20
CA PRO A 58 -11.86 -18.47 7.20
C PRO A 58 -11.20 -19.25 6.06
N LEU A 59 -10.75 -18.57 5.00
CA LEU A 59 -10.06 -19.15 3.85
C LEU A 59 -8.52 -19.03 3.96
N GLY A 60 -8.00 -18.54 5.08
CA GLY A 60 -6.56 -18.28 5.28
C GLY A 60 -6.02 -17.15 4.40
N LYS A 61 -6.87 -16.22 3.96
CA LYS A 61 -6.51 -15.08 3.10
C LYS A 61 -6.48 -13.79 3.88
N LYS A 62 -5.68 -12.84 3.39
CA LYS A 62 -5.38 -11.58 4.06
C LYS A 62 -6.17 -10.40 3.52
N VAL A 63 -6.40 -9.43 4.39
CA VAL A 63 -7.03 -8.14 4.10
C VAL A 63 -6.01 -7.02 4.26
N CYS A 64 -5.92 -6.15 3.26
CA CYS A 64 -5.20 -4.88 3.33
C CYS A 64 -6.19 -3.72 3.32
N THR A 65 -5.84 -2.61 3.94
CA THR A 65 -6.59 -1.36 3.79
C THR A 65 -5.67 -0.17 3.64
N VAL A 66 -6.22 0.92 3.10
CA VAL A 66 -5.53 2.22 2.94
C VAL A 66 -5.92 3.16 4.08
N LEU A 67 -4.94 3.93 4.57
CA LEU A 67 -5.17 4.88 5.64
C LEU A 67 -4.72 6.29 5.23
N SER A 68 -5.49 7.28 5.71
CA SER A 68 -5.22 8.70 5.41
C SER A 68 -5.10 8.99 3.91
N TYR A 69 -5.85 8.27 3.15
CA TYR A 69 -5.74 8.14 1.70
C TYR A 69 -6.62 9.16 0.98
N PRO A 70 -6.19 9.72 -0.18
CA PRO A 70 -4.87 9.50 -0.81
C PRO A 70 -3.77 10.47 -0.37
N LEU A 71 -4.10 11.60 0.31
CA LEU A 71 -3.21 12.75 0.46
C LEU A 71 -2.63 12.93 1.88
N ALA A 72 -3.01 12.09 2.81
CA ALA A 72 -2.58 12.10 4.21
C ALA A 72 -2.86 13.42 4.99
N GLY A 73 -3.77 14.26 4.53
CA GLY A 73 -4.07 15.57 5.13
C GLY A 73 -4.90 15.53 6.42
N MET A 74 -4.63 14.58 7.31
CA MET A 74 -5.30 14.45 8.61
C MET A 74 -4.28 14.61 9.75
N THR A 75 -4.77 14.96 10.96
CA THR A 75 -3.90 14.99 12.15
C THR A 75 -3.41 13.59 12.49
N HIS A 76 -2.25 13.51 13.15
CA HIS A 76 -1.65 12.24 13.58
C HIS A 76 -2.66 11.38 14.36
N GLU A 77 -3.36 11.98 15.32
CA GLU A 77 -4.33 11.28 16.18
C GLU A 77 -5.47 10.66 15.35
N THR A 78 -5.97 11.39 14.34
CA THR A 78 -7.03 10.89 13.46
C THR A 78 -6.53 9.71 12.63
N LYS A 79 -5.32 9.80 12.08
CA LYS A 79 -4.69 8.72 11.34
C LYS A 79 -4.45 7.48 12.22
N MET A 80 -3.97 7.69 13.44
CA MET A 80 -3.74 6.61 14.41
C MET A 80 -5.04 5.93 14.84
N LEU A 81 -6.13 6.69 14.96
CA LEU A 81 -7.46 6.11 15.23
C LEU A 81 -7.92 5.23 14.08
N GLN A 82 -7.76 5.69 12.83
CA GLN A 82 -8.05 4.87 11.65
C GLN A 82 -7.25 3.56 11.66
N ALA A 83 -5.94 3.62 11.97
CA ALA A 83 -5.07 2.45 12.00
C ALA A 83 -5.54 1.43 13.06
N ARG A 84 -5.78 1.89 14.28
CA ARG A 84 -6.30 1.03 15.37
C ARG A 84 -7.63 0.39 15.01
N THR A 85 -8.55 1.17 14.44
CA THR A 85 -9.86 0.66 14.01
C THR A 85 -9.70 -0.41 12.91
N ALA A 86 -8.87 -0.14 11.90
CA ALA A 86 -8.63 -1.10 10.82
C ALA A 86 -8.03 -2.43 11.34
N ILE A 87 -7.07 -2.35 12.26
CA ILE A 87 -6.48 -3.55 12.90
C ILE A 87 -7.56 -4.31 13.70
N ALA A 88 -8.37 -3.61 14.50
CA ALA A 88 -9.45 -4.23 15.27
C ALA A 88 -10.52 -4.88 14.39
N ASP A 89 -10.75 -4.35 13.19
CA ASP A 89 -11.67 -4.88 12.18
C ASP A 89 -11.07 -6.04 11.37
N GLY A 90 -9.77 -6.37 11.55
CA GLY A 90 -9.12 -7.52 10.96
C GLY A 90 -8.25 -7.20 9.73
N ALA A 91 -7.68 -5.99 9.63
CA ALA A 91 -6.66 -5.72 8.63
C ALA A 91 -5.35 -6.45 8.98
N ASP A 92 -4.82 -7.22 8.03
CA ASP A 92 -3.51 -7.88 8.11
C ASP A 92 -2.37 -6.98 7.59
N GLU A 93 -2.72 -6.02 6.73
CA GLU A 93 -1.77 -5.10 6.12
C GLU A 93 -2.37 -3.68 6.05
N LEU A 94 -1.53 -2.68 6.27
CA LEU A 94 -1.89 -1.26 6.23
C LEU A 94 -1.04 -0.53 5.19
N ASP A 95 -1.69 0.07 4.20
CA ASP A 95 -1.09 0.98 3.22
C ASP A 95 -1.29 2.42 3.69
N ILE A 96 -0.26 3.04 4.21
CA ILE A 96 -0.33 4.33 4.90
C ILE A 96 0.28 5.43 4.03
N SER A 97 -0.52 6.44 3.70
CA SER A 97 -0.03 7.60 2.94
C SER A 97 0.90 8.46 3.81
N MET A 98 2.14 8.67 3.36
CA MET A 98 3.03 9.68 3.92
C MET A 98 2.40 11.06 3.77
N ASP A 99 2.54 11.93 4.77
CA ASP A 99 2.05 13.31 4.67
C ASP A 99 2.85 14.09 3.62
N LEU A 100 2.28 14.15 2.43
CA LEU A 100 2.92 14.78 1.28
C LEU A 100 3.08 16.31 1.47
N SER A 101 2.17 16.96 2.20
CA SER A 101 2.23 18.39 2.44
C SER A 101 3.36 18.75 3.39
N LEU A 102 3.55 18.00 4.48
CA LEU A 102 4.70 18.15 5.37
C LEU A 102 6.01 17.91 4.60
N PHE A 103 6.05 16.81 3.85
CA PHE A 103 7.25 16.41 3.13
C PHE A 103 7.68 17.46 2.08
N LEU A 104 6.76 17.90 1.21
CA LEU A 104 7.02 18.93 0.19
C LEU A 104 7.32 20.32 0.78
N SER A 105 6.93 20.57 2.03
CA SER A 105 7.26 21.79 2.76
C SER A 105 8.64 21.73 3.42
N GLY A 106 9.41 20.64 3.20
CA GLY A 106 10.73 20.44 3.82
C GLY A 106 10.66 20.03 5.30
N ARG A 107 9.47 19.76 5.84
CA ARG A 107 9.26 19.34 7.24
C ARG A 107 9.47 17.82 7.38
N TYR A 108 10.66 17.35 6.97
CA TYR A 108 10.96 15.91 6.85
C TYR A 108 10.93 15.17 8.19
N GLU A 109 11.42 15.81 9.26
CA GLU A 109 11.43 15.19 10.60
C GLU A 109 10.01 15.00 11.15
N GLU A 110 9.10 15.93 10.86
CA GLU A 110 7.71 15.80 11.28
C GLU A 110 6.99 14.72 10.48
N ALA A 111 7.23 14.63 9.16
CA ALA A 111 6.71 13.55 8.34
C ALA A 111 7.26 12.17 8.80
N LYS A 112 8.52 12.13 9.23
CA LYS A 112 9.17 10.92 9.77
C LYS A 112 8.57 10.51 11.11
N GLU A 113 8.38 11.45 12.03
CA GLU A 113 7.79 11.17 13.35
C GLU A 113 6.33 10.72 13.21
N ASP A 114 5.57 11.31 12.28
CA ASP A 114 4.22 10.85 11.95
C ASP A 114 4.21 9.37 11.53
N MET A 115 5.11 8.98 10.63
CA MET A 115 5.21 7.58 10.17
C MET A 115 5.68 6.63 11.25
N LYS A 116 6.54 7.08 12.16
CA LYS A 116 7.10 6.27 13.27
C LYS A 116 6.00 5.75 14.22
N GLY A 117 4.96 6.54 14.47
CA GLY A 117 3.82 6.09 15.26
C GLY A 117 3.13 4.86 14.66
N PHE A 118 2.99 4.82 13.34
CA PHE A 118 2.41 3.66 12.65
C PHE A 118 3.34 2.44 12.66
N VAL A 119 4.67 2.66 12.52
CA VAL A 119 5.63 1.57 12.62
C VAL A 119 5.51 0.85 13.97
N HIS A 120 5.47 1.60 15.07
CA HIS A 120 5.29 1.02 16.40
C HIS A 120 3.98 0.24 16.51
N LEU A 121 2.86 0.85 16.10
CA LEU A 121 1.54 0.22 16.16
C LEU A 121 1.49 -1.08 15.34
N THR A 122 2.00 -1.07 14.13
CA THR A 122 1.96 -2.24 13.25
C THR A 122 2.87 -3.37 13.74
N GLN A 123 4.02 -3.04 14.31
CA GLN A 123 4.91 -4.02 14.95
C GLN A 123 4.25 -4.65 16.19
N GLU A 124 3.61 -3.86 17.05
CA GLU A 124 2.91 -4.34 18.24
C GLU A 124 1.81 -5.36 17.91
N HIS A 125 1.11 -5.13 16.79
CA HIS A 125 0.01 -5.98 16.35
C HIS A 125 0.38 -7.03 15.29
N ASN A 126 1.66 -7.13 14.91
CA ASN A 126 2.14 -8.02 13.85
C ASN A 126 1.39 -7.81 12.51
N VAL A 127 1.12 -6.56 12.15
CA VAL A 127 0.49 -6.13 10.92
C VAL A 127 1.55 -5.61 9.95
N LEU A 128 1.49 -5.98 8.67
CA LEU A 128 2.46 -5.50 7.70
C LEU A 128 2.14 -4.05 7.30
N MET A 129 3.15 -3.20 7.27
CA MET A 129 3.03 -1.80 6.86
C MET A 129 3.65 -1.57 5.48
N LYS A 130 2.95 -0.80 4.63
CA LYS A 130 3.51 -0.24 3.40
C LYS A 130 3.34 1.29 3.44
N MET A 131 4.38 2.03 3.06
CA MET A 131 4.32 3.49 2.98
C MET A 131 4.04 3.93 1.55
N ILE A 132 2.93 4.63 1.31
CA ILE A 132 2.63 5.28 0.03
C ILE A 132 3.35 6.62 -0.01
N TYR A 133 4.37 6.77 -0.88
CA TYR A 133 5.19 7.98 -0.93
C TYR A 133 4.88 8.92 -2.11
N PHE A 134 3.93 8.54 -2.98
CA PHE A 134 3.44 9.32 -4.09
C PHE A 134 4.54 9.73 -5.08
N ALA A 135 5.25 8.75 -5.62
CA ALA A 135 6.41 8.92 -6.51
C ALA A 135 6.21 9.94 -7.64
N SER A 136 5.03 9.97 -8.26
CA SER A 136 4.72 10.87 -9.38
C SER A 136 4.66 12.36 -9.01
N ARG A 137 4.65 12.70 -7.72
CA ARG A 137 4.63 14.08 -7.21
C ARG A 137 5.99 14.54 -6.67
N LEU A 138 6.95 13.64 -6.59
CA LEU A 138 8.26 13.90 -5.98
C LEU A 138 9.36 14.03 -7.03
N SER A 139 10.28 14.96 -6.80
CA SER A 139 11.56 15.01 -7.52
C SER A 139 12.38 13.74 -7.26
N ALA A 140 13.40 13.50 -8.08
CA ALA A 140 14.30 12.36 -7.86
C ALA A 140 14.95 12.40 -6.47
N ASP A 141 15.37 13.58 -6.00
CA ASP A 141 15.98 13.74 -4.69
C ASP A 141 14.96 13.51 -3.56
N ASP A 142 13.73 13.97 -3.71
CA ASP A 142 12.67 13.74 -2.74
C ASP A 142 12.27 12.25 -2.69
N GLN A 143 12.27 11.56 -3.83
CA GLN A 143 12.04 10.11 -3.85
C GLN A 143 13.13 9.36 -3.08
N LYS A 144 14.41 9.77 -3.21
CA LYS A 144 15.50 9.22 -2.38
C LYS A 144 15.29 9.50 -0.90
N ARG A 145 14.92 10.74 -0.55
CA ARG A 145 14.66 11.12 0.87
C ARG A 145 13.52 10.29 1.47
N ALA A 146 12.42 10.12 0.72
CA ALA A 146 11.29 9.31 1.18
C ALA A 146 11.68 7.83 1.34
N ALA A 147 12.44 7.28 0.40
CA ALA A 147 12.94 5.90 0.50
C ALA A 147 13.92 5.74 1.67
N GLN A 148 14.85 6.69 1.86
CA GLN A 148 15.77 6.69 2.99
C GLN A 148 15.02 6.74 4.33
N MET A 149 14.02 7.59 4.45
CA MET A 149 13.16 7.67 5.63
C MET A 149 12.47 6.33 5.92
N ALA A 150 11.93 5.68 4.90
CA ALA A 150 11.28 4.38 5.06
C ALA A 150 12.28 3.29 5.52
N VAL A 151 13.49 3.28 4.97
CA VAL A 151 14.57 2.36 5.38
C VAL A 151 14.96 2.60 6.84
N GLU A 152 15.18 3.85 7.23
CA GLU A 152 15.55 4.23 8.61
C GLU A 152 14.49 3.86 9.64
N LEU A 153 13.21 3.91 9.26
CA LEU A 153 12.09 3.51 10.09
C LEU A 153 11.84 1.99 10.08
N GLY A 154 12.55 1.23 9.24
CA GLY A 154 12.35 -0.21 9.10
C GLY A 154 11.02 -0.57 8.44
N ILE A 155 10.46 0.31 7.61
CA ILE A 155 9.23 0.05 6.85
C ILE A 155 9.55 -0.97 5.77
N PRO A 156 8.85 -2.11 5.71
CA PRO A 156 9.22 -3.19 4.78
C PRO A 156 8.93 -2.89 3.31
N PHE A 157 7.90 -2.10 3.03
CA PHE A 157 7.47 -1.80 1.66
C PHE A 157 7.30 -0.30 1.39
N LEU A 158 7.84 0.13 0.25
CA LEU A 158 7.58 1.43 -0.34
C LEU A 158 6.57 1.27 -1.50
N LYS A 159 5.37 1.79 -1.33
CA LYS A 159 4.30 1.77 -2.34
C LYS A 159 4.34 3.05 -3.16
N THR A 160 4.41 2.92 -4.49
CA THR A 160 4.76 4.05 -5.36
C THR A 160 3.72 5.16 -5.41
N ASN A 161 2.47 4.84 -5.71
CA ASN A 161 1.42 5.85 -5.90
C ASN A 161 0.09 5.39 -5.28
N PRO A 162 -0.78 6.34 -4.91
CA PRO A 162 -2.11 5.99 -4.40
C PRO A 162 -3.07 5.49 -5.50
N GLY A 163 -2.87 5.77 -6.76
CA GLY A 163 -3.87 5.70 -7.82
C GLY A 163 -4.46 7.08 -8.09
N PHE A 164 -5.76 7.19 -8.41
CA PHE A 164 -6.44 8.49 -8.66
C PHE A 164 -5.70 9.40 -9.64
N GLY A 165 -5.42 8.87 -10.84
CA GLY A 165 -4.71 9.62 -11.88
C GLY A 165 -3.18 9.53 -11.81
N ALA A 166 -2.61 9.07 -10.69
CA ALA A 166 -1.19 8.80 -10.60
C ALA A 166 -0.87 7.39 -11.13
N VAL A 167 -0.03 7.33 -12.15
CA VAL A 167 0.38 6.09 -12.82
C VAL A 167 1.82 5.77 -12.47
N THR A 168 2.06 4.53 -12.05
CA THR A 168 3.41 4.02 -11.82
C THR A 168 4.05 3.58 -13.13
N THR A 169 5.33 3.86 -13.25
CA THR A 169 6.14 3.44 -14.41
C THR A 169 7.24 2.46 -13.98
N PRO A 170 7.68 1.56 -14.87
CA PRO A 170 8.86 0.72 -14.60
C PRO A 170 10.11 1.52 -14.23
N GLY A 171 10.22 2.76 -14.73
CA GLY A 171 11.32 3.67 -14.38
C GLY A 171 11.35 4.04 -12.89
N GLN A 172 10.21 4.28 -12.27
CA GLN A 172 10.11 4.55 -10.84
C GLN A 172 10.54 3.35 -9.99
N ILE A 173 10.19 2.14 -10.41
CA ILE A 173 10.62 0.91 -9.72
C ILE A 173 12.13 0.74 -9.82
N ARG A 174 12.69 0.81 -11.05
CA ARG A 174 14.15 0.73 -11.26
C ARG A 174 14.91 1.78 -10.47
N PHE A 175 14.38 3.02 -10.39
CA PHE A 175 15.02 4.10 -9.66
C PHE A 175 15.19 3.75 -8.18
N ILE A 176 14.16 3.24 -7.51
CA ILE A 176 14.26 2.84 -6.10
C ILE A 176 15.17 1.61 -5.95
N LYS A 177 15.01 0.59 -6.80
CA LYS A 177 15.86 -0.61 -6.75
C LYS A 177 17.34 -0.30 -6.98
N GLN A 178 17.67 0.65 -7.86
CA GLN A 178 19.04 1.06 -8.12
C GLN A 178 19.74 1.64 -6.86
N HIS A 179 18.98 2.33 -5.99
CA HIS A 179 19.55 3.01 -4.83
C HIS A 179 19.36 2.24 -3.52
N TYR A 180 18.33 1.40 -3.43
CA TYR A 180 17.89 0.77 -2.17
C TYR A 180 17.63 -0.74 -2.31
N ALA A 181 18.24 -1.41 -3.30
CA ALA A 181 18.10 -2.86 -3.45
C ALA A 181 18.51 -3.62 -2.19
N GLY A 182 17.65 -4.54 -1.75
CA GLY A 182 17.85 -5.32 -0.53
C GLY A 182 17.56 -4.58 0.79
N MET A 183 17.33 -3.27 0.75
CA MET A 183 17.02 -2.47 1.95
C MET A 183 15.51 -2.29 2.14
N ILE A 184 14.74 -2.21 1.04
CA ILE A 184 13.29 -2.04 1.05
C ILE A 184 12.66 -2.76 -0.15
N GLN A 185 11.48 -3.28 0.02
CA GLN A 185 10.69 -3.83 -1.09
C GLN A 185 9.86 -2.73 -1.74
N VAL A 186 9.60 -2.86 -3.05
CA VAL A 186 8.82 -1.87 -3.80
C VAL A 186 7.52 -2.49 -4.28
N MET A 187 6.41 -1.84 -3.95
CA MET A 187 5.11 -2.18 -4.48
C MET A 187 4.71 -1.17 -5.57
N ALA A 188 4.55 -1.65 -6.79
CA ALA A 188 4.02 -0.86 -7.89
C ALA A 188 2.52 -0.65 -7.71
N SER A 189 2.07 0.59 -7.64
CA SER A 189 0.67 0.93 -7.47
C SER A 189 0.29 2.17 -8.29
N GLY A 190 -0.91 2.14 -8.85
CA GLY A 190 -1.42 3.15 -9.79
C GLY A 190 -1.23 2.74 -11.24
N GLY A 191 -2.33 2.47 -11.94
CA GLY A 191 -2.36 2.15 -13.36
C GLY A 191 -2.08 0.70 -13.75
N VAL A 192 -1.74 -0.18 -12.82
CA VAL A 192 -1.56 -1.62 -13.07
C VAL A 192 -2.93 -2.29 -13.17
N ARG A 193 -3.34 -2.69 -14.38
CA ARG A 193 -4.71 -3.17 -14.65
C ARG A 193 -4.79 -4.53 -15.33
N ILE A 194 -3.78 -4.88 -16.08
CA ILE A 194 -3.68 -6.13 -16.83
C ILE A 194 -2.38 -6.85 -16.47
N ALA A 195 -2.29 -8.13 -16.84
CA ALA A 195 -1.14 -8.95 -16.51
C ALA A 195 0.17 -8.39 -17.10
N GLU A 196 0.11 -7.80 -18.27
CA GLU A 196 1.24 -7.18 -18.95
C GLU A 196 1.82 -6.00 -18.17
N ASP A 197 0.94 -5.16 -17.60
CA ASP A 197 1.37 -4.06 -16.72
C ASP A 197 2.10 -4.61 -15.48
N ALA A 198 1.50 -5.62 -14.83
CA ALA A 198 2.10 -6.24 -13.65
C ALA A 198 3.45 -6.90 -13.96
N MET A 199 3.55 -7.59 -15.09
CA MET A 199 4.79 -8.20 -15.55
C MET A 199 5.89 -7.15 -15.79
N ALA A 200 5.57 -6.03 -16.44
CA ALA A 200 6.50 -4.94 -16.66
C ALA A 200 7.03 -4.33 -15.34
N MET A 201 6.21 -4.28 -14.29
CA MET A 201 6.64 -3.80 -12.97
C MET A 201 7.54 -4.82 -12.25
N VAL A 202 7.25 -6.12 -12.36
CA VAL A 202 8.06 -7.18 -11.74
C VAL A 202 9.42 -7.31 -12.40
N GLU A 203 9.50 -7.10 -13.74
CA GLU A 203 10.75 -7.14 -14.50
C GLU A 203 11.63 -5.91 -14.26
N ALA A 204 11.07 -4.82 -13.77
CA ALA A 204 11.78 -3.59 -13.49
C ALA A 204 12.57 -3.64 -12.19
#